data_17305932f2c5234511802ebff7c1e7af
#
_entry.id   17305932f2c5234511802ebff7c1e7af
#
_cell.length_a   1.000
_cell.length_b   1.000
_cell.length_c   1.000
_cell.angle_alpha   90.00
_cell.angle_beta   90.00
_cell.angle_gamma   90.00
#
_symmetry.space_group_name_H-M   'P 1'
#
loop_
_entity.id
_entity.type
_entity.pdbx_description
1 polymer ?
#
loop_
_entity_poly.entity_id
_entity_poly.type
_entity_poly.pdbx_seq_one_letter_code
_entity_poly.pdbx_strand_id
1 'polypeptide(L)'
;FLNENLRNSYPSINNSIVLHNGVDHELFDIQNLEKRKSIVFVGSLSRFNESRGLPDFIKTYKNEKLYESYNLEIVGGNIEEIKELKNLVNNLKITNYVTLHGYLKRKSAIDIISKCSIGLLINSDENQHSTKYTSPLKYFEYLYGGLFVIASDYPSHRSLPFNKMISFFNLKDKNSLSNALRNIPIIDLEENYLKEITVDKRVKKIIKLFN
;
A
#
# COMPACT_ATOMS: atom_id res chain seq x y z
N PHE A 1 5.24 19.28 5.48
CA PHE A 1 5.59 18.29 4.46
C PHE A 1 4.91 16.94 4.76
N LEU A 2 4.75 16.07 3.75
CA LEU A 2 4.11 14.76 3.92
C LEU A 2 5.11 13.64 4.23
N ASN A 3 6.40 13.84 3.99
CA ASN A 3 7.46 12.91 4.38
C ASN A 3 8.81 13.62 4.58
N GLU A 4 9.73 12.95 5.24
CA GLU A 4 11.05 13.48 5.58
C GLU A 4 11.93 13.77 4.34
N ASN A 5 11.87 12.90 3.32
CA ASN A 5 12.65 13.10 2.11
C ASN A 5 12.26 14.39 1.38
N LEU A 6 10.94 14.69 1.35
CA LEU A 6 10.45 15.93 0.76
C LEU A 6 10.89 17.14 1.60
N ARG A 7 10.80 17.07 2.93
CA ARG A 7 11.28 18.15 3.81
C ARG A 7 12.77 18.40 3.60
N ASN A 8 13.57 17.37 3.55
CA ASN A 8 15.03 17.47 3.39
C ASN A 8 15.45 18.02 2.02
N SER A 9 14.56 17.98 1.01
CA SER A 9 14.80 18.62 -0.30
C SER A 9 14.67 20.13 -0.26
N TYR A 10 14.21 20.72 0.86
CA TYR A 10 14.05 22.16 1.07
C TYR A 10 14.77 22.64 2.34
N PRO A 11 16.12 22.53 2.40
CA PRO A 11 16.89 22.81 3.62
C PRO A 11 16.81 24.28 4.07
N SER A 12 16.42 25.20 3.19
CA SER A 12 16.22 26.62 3.51
C SER A 12 14.95 26.89 4.34
N ILE A 13 14.05 25.94 4.46
CA ILE A 13 12.81 26.09 5.23
C ILE A 13 13.06 25.61 6.67
N ASN A 14 13.47 26.56 7.54
CA ASN A 14 13.85 26.24 8.93
C ASN A 14 12.66 25.85 9.81
N ASN A 15 11.51 26.52 9.67
CA ASN A 15 10.30 26.26 10.46
C ASN A 15 9.37 25.30 9.71
N SER A 16 9.69 24.02 9.70
CA SER A 16 8.91 23.00 8.99
C SER A 16 8.75 21.74 9.81
N ILE A 17 7.60 21.09 9.65
CA ILE A 17 7.32 19.80 10.25
C ILE A 17 6.93 18.79 9.17
N VAL A 18 7.10 17.51 9.50
CA VAL A 18 6.51 16.42 8.73
C VAL A 18 5.22 15.98 9.42
N LEU A 19 4.14 16.01 8.66
CA LEU A 19 2.83 15.59 9.10
C LEU A 19 2.27 14.59 8.09
N HIS A 20 2.39 13.32 8.41
CA HIS A 20 1.93 12.22 7.54
C HIS A 20 0.42 12.29 7.29
N ASN A 21 -0.03 11.57 6.27
CA ASN A 21 -1.45 11.40 6.00
C ASN A 21 -2.15 10.70 7.18
N GLY A 22 -3.45 10.93 7.28
CA GLY A 22 -4.30 10.26 8.25
C GLY A 22 -5.39 9.46 7.56
N VAL A 23 -5.91 8.45 8.25
CA VAL A 23 -7.04 7.64 7.80
C VAL A 23 -8.35 8.16 8.39
N ASP A 24 -9.39 8.13 7.58
CA ASP A 24 -10.76 8.33 8.02
C ASP A 24 -11.27 7.03 8.65
N HIS A 25 -11.16 6.96 9.97
CA HIS A 25 -11.41 5.74 10.72
C HIS A 25 -12.89 5.34 10.78
N GLU A 26 -13.81 6.29 10.60
CA GLU A 26 -15.25 6.01 10.59
C GLU A 26 -15.70 5.11 9.42
N LEU A 27 -14.86 5.01 8.38
CA LEU A 27 -15.13 4.14 7.25
C LEU A 27 -14.85 2.65 7.54
N PHE A 28 -14.12 2.36 8.61
CA PHE A 28 -13.71 0.99 8.96
C PHE A 28 -14.66 0.39 9.99
N ASP A 29 -15.22 -0.75 9.63
CA ASP A 29 -15.89 -1.64 10.58
C ASP A 29 -14.88 -2.73 11.01
N ILE A 30 -14.21 -2.49 12.15
CA ILE A 30 -13.11 -3.35 12.62
C ILE A 30 -13.64 -4.54 13.46
N GLN A 31 -14.91 -4.85 13.43
CA GLN A 31 -15.44 -5.98 14.18
C GLN A 31 -14.87 -7.31 13.64
N ASN A 32 -13.94 -7.91 14.40
CA ASN A 32 -13.43 -9.30 14.33
C ASN A 32 -13.60 -10.04 12.99
N LEU A 33 -13.22 -9.41 11.87
CA LEU A 33 -13.29 -10.02 10.56
C LEU A 33 -12.17 -11.05 10.43
N GLU A 34 -12.54 -12.29 10.17
CA GLU A 34 -11.57 -13.32 9.79
C GLU A 34 -10.83 -12.90 8.52
N LYS A 35 -9.52 -12.73 8.63
CA LYS A 35 -8.66 -12.30 7.52
C LYS A 35 -8.42 -13.45 6.55
N ARG A 36 -8.65 -13.20 5.25
CA ARG A 36 -8.29 -14.15 4.20
C ARG A 36 -6.79 -14.07 3.92
N LYS A 37 -6.18 -15.17 3.57
CA LYS A 37 -4.80 -15.20 3.05
C LYS A 37 -4.77 -14.56 1.65
N SER A 38 -4.77 -13.24 1.61
CA SER A 38 -4.79 -12.46 0.38
C SER A 38 -3.96 -11.20 0.48
N ILE A 39 -3.40 -10.81 -0.66
CA ILE A 39 -2.68 -9.56 -0.88
C ILE A 39 -3.64 -8.61 -1.58
N VAL A 40 -3.79 -7.38 -1.10
CA VAL A 40 -4.62 -6.36 -1.73
C VAL A 40 -3.82 -5.17 -2.22
N PHE A 41 -4.07 -4.78 -3.45
CA PHE A 41 -3.68 -3.48 -4.01
C PHE A 41 -4.91 -2.60 -4.18
N VAL A 42 -4.84 -1.35 -3.71
CA VAL A 42 -5.89 -0.36 -3.91
C VAL A 42 -5.31 0.92 -4.51
N GLY A 43 -5.89 1.42 -5.59
CA GLY A 43 -5.55 2.71 -6.19
C GLY A 43 -5.52 2.70 -7.72
N SER A 44 -5.12 3.82 -8.32
CA SER A 44 -4.90 3.89 -9.78
C SER A 44 -3.81 2.91 -10.19
N LEU A 45 -3.96 2.28 -11.34
CA LEU A 45 -2.98 1.33 -11.86
C LEU A 45 -1.82 2.03 -12.58
N SER A 46 -2.08 3.23 -13.09
CA SER A 46 -1.07 4.13 -13.67
C SER A 46 -1.03 5.46 -12.93
N ARG A 47 0.08 6.19 -13.09
CA ARG A 47 0.27 7.57 -12.63
C ARG A 47 1.28 8.27 -13.53
N PHE A 48 1.01 9.51 -13.92
CA PHE A 48 1.87 10.27 -14.84
C PHE A 48 2.13 9.53 -16.18
N ASN A 49 1.12 8.83 -16.70
CA ASN A 49 1.18 7.96 -17.87
C ASN A 49 2.14 6.77 -17.76
N GLU A 50 2.56 6.41 -16.54
CA GLU A 50 3.42 5.27 -16.24
C GLU A 50 2.66 4.22 -15.45
N SER A 51 2.91 2.94 -15.75
CA SER A 51 2.42 1.83 -14.94
C SER A 51 3.02 1.89 -13.53
N ARG A 52 2.27 1.53 -12.51
CA ARG A 52 2.79 1.41 -11.14
C ARG A 52 3.57 0.13 -10.87
N GLY A 53 3.98 -0.60 -11.90
CA GLY A 53 4.73 -1.86 -11.75
C GLY A 53 3.86 -3.07 -11.40
N LEU A 54 2.53 -2.92 -11.42
CA LEU A 54 1.62 -4.02 -11.08
C LEU A 54 1.69 -5.20 -12.05
N PRO A 55 1.86 -5.02 -13.39
CA PRO A 55 2.09 -6.13 -14.31
C PRO A 55 3.33 -6.97 -13.95
N ASP A 56 4.43 -6.34 -13.56
CA ASP A 56 5.65 -7.06 -13.19
C ASP A 56 5.52 -7.74 -11.81
N PHE A 57 4.79 -7.12 -10.89
CA PHE A 57 4.40 -7.78 -9.65
C PHE A 57 3.59 -9.06 -9.92
N ILE A 58 2.60 -9.02 -10.80
CA ILE A 58 1.76 -10.19 -11.16
C ILE A 58 2.61 -11.30 -11.80
N LYS A 59 3.57 -10.95 -12.68
CA LYS A 59 4.51 -11.92 -13.26
C LYS A 59 5.38 -12.57 -12.18
N THR A 60 5.93 -11.76 -11.25
CA THR A 60 6.75 -12.25 -10.14
C THR A 60 5.92 -13.12 -9.18
N TYR A 61 4.71 -12.69 -8.84
CA TYR A 61 3.75 -13.45 -8.04
C TYR A 61 3.48 -14.84 -8.64
N LYS A 62 3.35 -14.93 -9.98
CA LYS A 62 3.23 -16.21 -10.68
C LYS A 62 4.52 -17.02 -10.66
N ASN A 63 5.66 -16.40 -11.00
CA ASN A 63 6.96 -17.08 -11.12
C ASN A 63 7.44 -17.65 -9.78
N GLU A 64 7.18 -16.94 -8.69
CA GLU A 64 7.52 -17.39 -7.33
C GLU A 64 6.41 -18.24 -6.70
N LYS A 65 5.38 -18.62 -7.47
CA LYS A 65 4.25 -19.48 -7.07
C LYS A 65 3.49 -18.99 -5.83
N LEU A 66 3.46 -17.68 -5.62
CA LEU A 66 2.81 -17.09 -4.44
C LEU A 66 1.29 -17.29 -4.43
N TYR A 67 0.69 -17.55 -5.60
CA TYR A 67 -0.72 -17.90 -5.76
C TYR A 67 -1.12 -19.19 -5.02
N GLU A 68 -0.16 -20.07 -4.67
CA GLU A 68 -0.42 -21.25 -3.88
C GLU A 68 -0.72 -20.94 -2.40
N SER A 69 -0.31 -19.76 -1.94
CA SER A 69 -0.43 -19.33 -0.54
C SER A 69 -1.36 -18.13 -0.35
N TYR A 70 -1.44 -17.23 -1.32
CA TYR A 70 -2.16 -15.97 -1.21
C TYR A 70 -2.96 -15.68 -2.49
N ASN A 71 -4.24 -15.33 -2.35
CA ASN A 71 -4.98 -14.71 -3.45
C ASN A 71 -4.55 -13.24 -3.63
N LEU A 72 -4.76 -12.69 -4.83
CA LEU A 72 -4.46 -11.30 -5.14
C LEU A 72 -5.75 -10.54 -5.48
N GLU A 73 -6.04 -9.50 -4.71
CA GLU A 73 -7.18 -8.60 -4.89
C GLU A 73 -6.69 -7.26 -5.44
N ILE A 74 -7.19 -6.84 -6.59
CA ILE A 74 -6.80 -5.57 -7.23
C ILE A 74 -8.02 -4.68 -7.36
N VAL A 75 -7.99 -3.54 -6.64
CA VAL A 75 -9.05 -2.54 -6.63
C VAL A 75 -8.55 -1.26 -7.27
N GLY A 76 -9.24 -0.79 -8.28
CA GLY A 76 -8.92 0.40 -9.05
C GLY A 76 -8.69 0.12 -10.53
N GLY A 77 -8.21 1.13 -11.24
CA GLY A 77 -8.02 1.08 -12.69
C GLY A 77 -9.27 1.45 -13.48
N ASN A 78 -9.03 1.94 -14.70
CA ASN A 78 -10.08 2.16 -15.69
C ASN A 78 -10.38 0.87 -16.48
N ILE A 79 -11.32 0.93 -17.40
CA ILE A 79 -11.79 -0.23 -18.18
C ILE A 79 -10.66 -0.85 -19.01
N GLU A 80 -9.83 -0.02 -19.64
CA GLU A 80 -8.73 -0.43 -20.50
C GLU A 80 -7.62 -1.12 -19.66
N GLU A 81 -7.20 -0.50 -18.56
CA GLU A 81 -6.20 -1.04 -17.65
C GLU A 81 -6.64 -2.39 -17.08
N ILE A 82 -7.90 -2.52 -16.69
CA ILE A 82 -8.46 -3.79 -16.19
C ILE A 82 -8.49 -4.85 -17.30
N LYS A 83 -8.82 -4.48 -18.54
CA LYS A 83 -8.79 -5.40 -19.68
C LYS A 83 -7.39 -5.92 -19.95
N GLU A 84 -6.38 -5.06 -19.89
CA GLU A 84 -4.97 -5.44 -20.05
C GLU A 84 -4.52 -6.40 -18.94
N LEU A 85 -4.83 -6.09 -17.68
CA LEU A 85 -4.51 -6.99 -16.56
C LEU A 85 -5.25 -8.32 -16.66
N LYS A 86 -6.50 -8.33 -17.12
CA LYS A 86 -7.26 -9.57 -17.35
C LYS A 86 -6.58 -10.45 -18.40
N ASN A 87 -6.12 -9.86 -19.50
CA ASN A 87 -5.38 -10.58 -20.53
C ASN A 87 -4.06 -11.15 -19.96
N LEU A 88 -3.32 -10.37 -19.17
CA LEU A 88 -2.10 -10.82 -18.52
C LEU A 88 -2.37 -12.02 -17.59
N VAL A 89 -3.37 -11.91 -16.71
CA VAL A 89 -3.74 -12.96 -15.75
C VAL A 89 -4.19 -14.24 -16.46
N ASN A 90 -4.95 -14.12 -17.56
CA ASN A 90 -5.36 -15.25 -18.41
C ASN A 90 -4.14 -15.93 -19.05
N ASN A 91 -3.23 -15.17 -19.64
CA ASN A 91 -2.02 -15.70 -20.27
C ASN A 91 -1.10 -16.41 -19.26
N LEU A 92 -1.06 -15.94 -18.04
CA LEU A 92 -0.32 -16.56 -16.93
C LEU A 92 -1.03 -17.75 -16.30
N LYS A 93 -2.28 -18.03 -16.69
CA LYS A 93 -3.13 -19.12 -16.16
C LYS A 93 -3.32 -19.07 -14.64
N ILE A 94 -3.53 -17.89 -14.09
CA ILE A 94 -3.77 -17.64 -12.64
C ILE A 94 -5.08 -16.94 -12.34
N THR A 95 -6.06 -17.05 -13.23
CA THR A 95 -7.38 -16.39 -13.11
C THR A 95 -8.12 -16.73 -11.83
N ASN A 96 -7.96 -17.95 -11.31
CA ASN A 96 -8.64 -18.40 -10.09
C ASN A 96 -8.04 -17.78 -8.80
N TYR A 97 -6.89 -17.12 -8.92
CA TYR A 97 -6.13 -16.56 -7.78
C TYR A 97 -6.06 -15.03 -7.79
N VAL A 98 -6.54 -14.39 -8.86
CA VAL A 98 -6.48 -12.94 -9.02
C VAL A 98 -7.86 -12.38 -9.30
N THR A 99 -8.37 -11.54 -8.39
CA THR A 99 -9.64 -10.84 -8.54
C THR A 99 -9.39 -9.39 -8.96
N LEU A 100 -9.94 -8.98 -10.09
CA LEU A 100 -9.87 -7.63 -10.62
C LEU A 100 -11.21 -6.93 -10.41
N HIS A 101 -11.28 -6.02 -9.44
CA HIS A 101 -12.53 -5.35 -9.06
C HIS A 101 -12.85 -4.11 -9.90
N GLY A 102 -11.83 -3.54 -10.59
CA GLY A 102 -11.98 -2.23 -11.21
C GLY A 102 -12.16 -1.12 -10.18
N TYR A 103 -12.71 0.02 -10.64
CA TYR A 103 -12.99 1.13 -9.76
C TYR A 103 -14.14 0.81 -8.80
N LEU A 104 -13.92 1.03 -7.52
CA LEU A 104 -14.93 0.91 -6.47
C LEU A 104 -15.08 2.21 -5.68
N LYS A 105 -16.28 2.43 -5.14
CA LYS A 105 -16.49 3.48 -4.13
C LYS A 105 -15.64 3.19 -2.89
N ARG A 106 -15.20 4.26 -2.20
CA ARG A 106 -14.25 4.16 -1.07
C ARG A 106 -14.67 3.15 0.00
N LYS A 107 -15.94 3.15 0.42
CA LYS A 107 -16.46 2.19 1.42
C LYS A 107 -16.26 0.74 0.97
N SER A 108 -16.62 0.42 -0.28
CA SER A 108 -16.45 -0.94 -0.82
C SER A 108 -14.99 -1.35 -0.93
N ALA A 109 -14.09 -0.41 -1.27
CA ALA A 109 -12.65 -0.66 -1.28
C ALA A 109 -12.13 -0.98 0.13
N ILE A 110 -12.58 -0.25 1.14
CA ILE A 110 -12.24 -0.48 2.55
C ILE A 110 -12.79 -1.82 3.05
N ASP A 111 -13.99 -2.22 2.65
CA ASP A 111 -14.55 -3.54 2.98
C ASP A 111 -13.69 -4.69 2.43
N ILE A 112 -13.07 -4.50 1.25
CA ILE A 112 -12.11 -5.48 0.70
C ILE A 112 -10.80 -5.45 1.51
N ILE A 113 -10.24 -4.26 1.77
CA ILE A 113 -9.03 -4.11 2.61
C ILE A 113 -9.23 -4.86 3.91
N SER A 114 -10.32 -4.59 4.63
CA SER A 114 -10.58 -5.16 5.95
C SER A 114 -10.63 -6.70 5.98
N LYS A 115 -10.90 -7.34 4.85
CA LYS A 115 -10.94 -8.81 4.71
C LYS A 115 -9.60 -9.43 4.28
N CYS A 116 -8.63 -8.65 3.84
CA CYS A 116 -7.32 -9.13 3.42
C CYS A 116 -6.32 -9.16 4.57
N SER A 117 -5.23 -9.92 4.40
CA SER A 117 -4.16 -10.02 5.40
C SER A 117 -2.95 -9.14 5.08
N ILE A 118 -2.74 -8.81 3.80
CA ILE A 118 -1.53 -8.12 3.34
C ILE A 118 -1.90 -6.97 2.40
N GLY A 119 -1.40 -5.77 2.69
CA GLY A 119 -1.49 -4.60 1.82
C GLY A 119 -0.25 -4.45 0.94
N LEU A 120 -0.45 -4.20 -0.36
CA LEU A 120 0.64 -4.00 -1.32
C LEU A 120 0.87 -2.51 -1.60
N LEU A 121 2.08 -2.04 -1.32
CA LEU A 121 2.59 -0.75 -1.76
C LEU A 121 3.58 -0.93 -2.90
N ILE A 122 3.16 -0.58 -4.10
CA ILE A 122 4.00 -0.64 -5.29
C ILE A 122 3.85 0.65 -6.10
N ASN A 123 4.97 1.13 -6.65
CA ASN A 123 5.05 2.25 -7.58
C ASN A 123 6.08 1.93 -8.66
N SER A 124 6.04 2.67 -9.78
CA SER A 124 7.11 2.67 -10.76
C SER A 124 8.40 3.26 -10.17
N ASP A 125 9.54 2.79 -10.62
CA ASP A 125 10.87 3.34 -10.32
C ASP A 125 11.32 4.41 -11.33
N GLU A 126 10.50 4.71 -12.34
CA GLU A 126 10.85 5.59 -13.45
C GLU A 126 10.88 7.08 -13.08
N ASN A 127 10.23 7.49 -11.98
CA ASN A 127 10.31 8.88 -11.57
C ASN A 127 10.60 9.07 -10.07
N GLN A 128 11.29 10.18 -9.78
CA GLN A 128 11.70 10.51 -8.41
C GLN A 128 10.53 10.78 -7.46
N HIS A 129 9.41 11.29 -7.96
CA HIS A 129 8.26 11.53 -7.11
C HIS A 129 7.73 10.22 -6.53
N SER A 130 7.66 9.18 -7.35
CA SER A 130 7.21 7.84 -6.94
C SER A 130 8.16 7.19 -5.94
N THR A 131 9.48 7.33 -6.14
CA THR A 131 10.49 6.64 -5.33
C THR A 131 10.92 7.40 -4.09
N LYS A 132 10.85 8.76 -4.08
CA LYS A 132 11.38 9.57 -2.97
C LYS A 132 10.34 10.34 -2.17
N TYR A 133 9.28 10.85 -2.83
CA TYR A 133 8.44 11.91 -2.23
C TYR A 133 6.99 11.49 -1.97
N THR A 134 6.62 10.29 -2.36
CA THR A 134 5.25 9.82 -2.17
C THR A 134 4.96 9.51 -0.69
N SER A 135 3.75 9.86 -0.24
CA SER A 135 3.20 9.44 1.05
C SER A 135 1.83 8.81 0.79
N PRO A 136 1.78 7.48 0.59
CA PRO A 136 0.58 6.82 0.11
C PRO A 136 -0.49 6.73 1.21
N LEU A 137 -1.68 7.28 0.96
CA LEU A 137 -2.82 7.20 1.89
C LEU A 137 -3.19 5.75 2.20
N LYS A 138 -3.14 4.88 1.19
CA LYS A 138 -3.45 3.45 1.33
C LYS A 138 -2.58 2.71 2.36
N TYR A 139 -1.36 3.19 2.65
CA TYR A 139 -0.53 2.65 3.72
C TYR A 139 -1.25 2.73 5.07
N PHE A 140 -1.77 3.91 5.39
CA PHE A 140 -2.48 4.15 6.64
C PHE A 140 -3.80 3.39 6.68
N GLU A 141 -4.49 3.26 5.54
CA GLU A 141 -5.70 2.45 5.39
C GLU A 141 -5.41 0.96 5.63
N TYR A 142 -4.28 0.44 5.13
CA TYR A 142 -3.85 -0.94 5.38
C TYR A 142 -3.56 -1.18 6.86
N LEU A 143 -2.76 -0.31 7.49
CA LEU A 143 -2.46 -0.43 8.92
C LEU A 143 -3.74 -0.36 9.76
N TYR A 144 -4.62 0.61 9.49
CA TYR A 144 -5.87 0.76 10.22
C TYR A 144 -6.81 -0.43 10.01
N GLY A 145 -6.81 -1.00 8.81
CA GLY A 145 -7.51 -2.24 8.50
C GLY A 145 -6.87 -3.50 9.12
N GLY A 146 -5.77 -3.37 9.86
CA GLY A 146 -5.07 -4.49 10.49
C GLY A 146 -4.32 -5.40 9.52
N LEU A 147 -3.80 -4.84 8.39
CA LEU A 147 -3.01 -5.59 7.41
C LEU A 147 -1.52 -5.44 7.70
N PHE A 148 -0.77 -6.51 7.46
CA PHE A 148 0.66 -6.38 7.21
C PHE A 148 0.90 -5.69 5.87
N VAL A 149 2.07 -5.06 5.72
CA VAL A 149 2.37 -4.32 4.50
C VAL A 149 3.63 -4.87 3.85
N ILE A 150 3.55 -5.17 2.56
CA ILE A 150 4.71 -5.39 1.71
C ILE A 150 4.87 -4.19 0.78
N ALA A 151 6.10 -3.73 0.58
CA ALA A 151 6.36 -2.52 -0.19
C ALA A 151 7.60 -2.65 -1.08
N SER A 152 7.57 -2.02 -2.27
CA SER A 152 8.78 -1.79 -3.04
C SER A 152 9.80 -1.06 -2.19
N ASP A 153 11.07 -1.49 -2.23
CA ASP A 153 12.15 -0.93 -1.44
C ASP A 153 12.59 0.44 -1.96
N TYR A 154 11.77 1.46 -1.66
CA TYR A 154 12.03 2.85 -2.05
C TYR A 154 12.22 3.76 -0.83
N PRO A 155 13.04 4.82 -0.95
CA PRO A 155 13.22 5.81 0.11
C PRO A 155 11.91 6.38 0.67
N SER A 156 10.89 6.60 -0.20
CA SER A 156 9.58 7.08 0.23
C SER A 156 8.85 6.09 1.13
N HIS A 157 8.97 4.78 0.89
CA HIS A 157 8.35 3.76 1.72
C HIS A 157 9.14 3.54 3.01
N ARG A 158 10.49 3.62 2.96
CA ARG A 158 11.34 3.52 4.15
C ARG A 158 11.17 4.69 5.12
N SER A 159 10.75 5.86 4.63
CA SER A 159 10.48 7.05 5.45
C SER A 159 9.07 7.10 6.04
N LEU A 160 8.24 6.09 5.81
CA LEU A 160 6.91 6.02 6.42
C LEU A 160 7.00 5.79 7.94
N PRO A 161 6.08 6.37 8.73
CA PRO A 161 6.00 6.07 10.15
C PRO A 161 5.66 4.59 10.34
N PHE A 162 6.13 3.99 11.45
CA PHE A 162 5.92 2.56 11.73
C PHE A 162 6.49 1.62 10.65
N ASN A 163 7.55 2.02 9.97
CA ASN A 163 8.16 1.25 8.88
C ASN A 163 8.64 -0.16 9.28
N LYS A 164 8.75 -0.45 10.58
CA LYS A 164 8.96 -1.80 11.11
C LYS A 164 7.82 -2.77 10.78
N MET A 165 6.63 -2.24 10.44
CA MET A 165 5.48 -3.02 9.98
C MET A 165 5.53 -3.35 8.49
N ILE A 166 6.56 -2.90 7.78
CA ILE A 166 6.71 -3.07 6.34
C ILE A 166 7.80 -4.10 6.07
N SER A 167 7.48 -5.10 5.26
CA SER A 167 8.48 -5.97 4.66
C SER A 167 8.77 -5.50 3.23
N PHE A 168 10.03 -5.25 2.92
CA PHE A 168 10.44 -4.64 1.65
C PHE A 168 10.83 -5.69 0.62
N PHE A 169 10.49 -5.42 -0.64
CA PHE A 169 10.88 -6.24 -1.78
C PHE A 169 11.41 -5.39 -2.93
N ASN A 170 12.23 -6.02 -3.80
CA ASN A 170 12.68 -5.47 -5.06
C ASN A 170 12.37 -6.50 -6.17
N LEU A 171 11.51 -6.16 -7.12
CA LEU A 171 11.12 -7.08 -8.20
C LEU A 171 12.27 -7.48 -9.14
N LYS A 172 13.39 -6.74 -9.11
CA LYS A 172 14.60 -7.06 -9.89
C LYS A 172 15.43 -8.19 -9.25
N ASP A 173 15.20 -8.47 -7.95
CA ASP A 173 15.97 -9.46 -7.20
C ASP A 173 15.16 -10.76 -7.08
N LYS A 174 15.80 -11.87 -7.43
CA LYS A 174 15.18 -13.19 -7.40
C LYS A 174 14.71 -13.54 -5.97
N ASN A 175 13.52 -14.09 -5.85
CA ASN A 175 12.89 -14.49 -4.59
C ASN A 175 12.70 -13.35 -3.56
N SER A 176 12.90 -12.09 -3.96
CA SER A 176 12.76 -10.97 -3.04
C SER A 176 11.33 -10.84 -2.52
N LEU A 177 10.33 -11.06 -3.37
CA LEU A 177 8.92 -10.99 -2.98
C LEU A 177 8.55 -12.13 -2.02
N SER A 178 8.98 -13.37 -2.30
CA SER A 178 8.79 -14.51 -1.39
C SER A 178 9.45 -14.29 -0.04
N ASN A 179 10.66 -13.73 -0.03
CA ASN A 179 11.37 -13.41 1.20
C ASN A 179 10.66 -12.33 2.00
N ALA A 180 10.14 -11.29 1.34
CA ALA A 180 9.35 -10.26 2.01
C ALA A 180 8.09 -10.85 2.67
N LEU A 181 7.41 -11.77 2.01
CA LEU A 181 6.22 -12.43 2.56
C LEU A 181 6.53 -13.40 3.71
N ARG A 182 7.70 -14.04 3.72
CA ARG A 182 8.14 -14.91 4.83
C ARG A 182 8.57 -14.12 6.06
N ASN A 183 9.10 -12.91 5.84
CA ASN A 183 9.64 -12.04 6.89
C ASN A 183 8.65 -10.94 7.30
N ILE A 184 7.35 -11.17 7.11
CA ILE A 184 6.33 -10.26 7.60
C ILE A 184 6.46 -10.16 9.13
N PRO A 185 6.64 -8.96 9.69
CA PRO A 185 6.76 -8.78 11.13
C PRO A 185 5.47 -9.22 11.83
N ILE A 186 5.58 -10.13 12.78
CA ILE A 186 4.47 -10.47 13.68
C ILE A 186 4.46 -9.43 14.80
N ILE A 187 3.86 -8.28 14.52
CA ILE A 187 3.72 -7.20 15.51
C ILE A 187 2.22 -6.95 15.67
N ASP A 188 1.74 -7.10 16.88
CA ASP A 188 0.40 -6.64 17.22
C ASP A 188 0.40 -5.10 17.22
N LEU A 189 -0.44 -4.51 16.36
CA LEU A 189 -0.61 -3.07 16.34
C LEU A 189 -1.42 -2.69 17.59
N GLU A 190 -0.72 -2.21 18.61
CA GLU A 190 -1.37 -1.63 19.77
C GLU A 190 -2.40 -0.57 19.33
N GLU A 191 -3.56 -0.57 19.92
CA GLU A 191 -4.64 0.38 19.65
C GLU A 191 -4.18 1.84 19.67
N ASN A 192 -3.15 2.15 20.46
CA ASN A 192 -2.54 3.47 20.56
C ASN A 192 -1.89 3.92 19.23
N TYR A 193 -1.28 3.00 18.46
CA TYR A 193 -0.71 3.34 17.15
C TYR A 193 -1.79 3.69 16.13
N LEU A 194 -2.89 2.96 16.13
CA LEU A 194 -4.02 3.24 15.24
C LEU A 194 -4.61 4.63 15.48
N LYS A 195 -4.69 5.06 16.75
CA LYS A 195 -5.15 6.41 17.11
C LYS A 195 -4.24 7.52 16.56
N GLU A 196 -2.94 7.28 16.43
CA GLU A 196 -1.97 8.28 15.93
C GLU A 196 -2.07 8.52 14.42
N ILE A 197 -2.62 7.57 13.65
CA ILE A 197 -2.74 7.67 12.19
C ILE A 197 -4.13 8.13 11.70
N THR A 198 -4.98 8.62 12.58
CA THR A 198 -6.31 9.13 12.19
C THR A 198 -6.26 10.56 11.67
N VAL A 199 -7.24 10.93 10.85
CA VAL A 199 -7.44 12.32 10.38
C VAL A 199 -7.62 13.26 11.57
N ASP A 200 -8.39 12.87 12.58
CA ASP A 200 -8.64 13.69 13.79
C ASP A 200 -7.34 14.02 14.53
N LYS A 201 -6.47 13.04 14.69
CA LYS A 201 -5.17 13.26 15.34
C LYS A 201 -4.30 14.20 14.51
N ARG A 202 -4.33 14.05 13.18
CA ARG A 202 -3.63 14.94 12.26
C ARG A 202 -4.14 16.38 12.37
N VAL A 203 -5.46 16.58 12.39
CA VAL A 203 -6.08 17.91 12.55
C VAL A 203 -5.69 18.52 13.89
N LYS A 204 -5.75 17.78 14.99
CA LYS A 204 -5.30 18.25 16.31
C LYS A 204 -3.83 18.70 16.32
N LYS A 205 -2.95 17.99 15.59
CA LYS A 205 -1.55 18.40 15.44
C LYS A 205 -1.41 19.71 14.65
N ILE A 206 -2.22 19.88 13.60
CA ILE A 206 -2.23 21.12 12.81
C ILE A 206 -2.68 22.31 13.68
N ILE A 207 -3.81 22.19 14.39
CA ILE A 207 -4.33 23.26 15.25
C ILE A 207 -3.30 23.70 16.29
N LYS A 208 -2.56 22.77 16.89
CA LYS A 208 -1.50 23.10 17.86
C LYS A 208 -0.33 23.92 17.29
N LEU A 209 -0.18 24.02 15.98
CA LEU A 209 0.86 24.83 15.36
C LEU A 209 0.46 26.31 15.25
N PHE A 210 -0.82 26.63 15.41
CA PHE A 210 -1.36 28.00 15.30
C PHE A 210 -1.74 28.59 16.67
N ASN A 211 -1.67 27.80 17.74
CA ASN A 211 -1.83 28.21 19.12
C ASN A 211 -0.47 28.25 19.85
#